data_0963b3cae11d8a938d7b8d6cfd12ccf9
#
_entry.id   0963b3cae11d8a938d7b8d6cfd12ccf9
#
_cell.length_a   1.000
_cell.length_b   1.000
_cell.length_c   1.000
_cell.angle_alpha   90.00
_cell.angle_beta   90.00
_cell.angle_gamma   90.00
#
_symmetry.space_group_name_H-M   'P 1'
#
loop_
_entity.id
_entity.type
_entity.pdbx_description
1 polymer ?
#
loop_
_entity_poly.entity_id
_entity_poly.type
_entity_poly.pdbx_seq_one_letter_code
_entity_poly.pdbx_strand_id
1 'polypeptide(L)' 'MAYEYDHDCPFKAYITNLGKYNEGELVGEWVKFPTTSEDLQKVFERIGIGSKDDFGNPYEEWFISDYDVYGGRLP' A
#
# COMPACT_ATOMS: atom_id res chain seq x y z
N MET A 1 5.86 -22.43 9.14
CA MET A 1 5.99 -22.10 8.88
C MET A 1 6.20 -21.44 8.57
N ALA A 2 6.35 -21.56 8.43
CA ALA A 2 6.43 -20.97 8.16
C ALA A 2 6.56 -20.36 7.57
N TYR A 3 6.70 -20.53 7.44
CA TYR A 3 6.84 -19.96 6.85
C TYR A 3 6.80 -19.23 6.34
N GLU A 4 6.96 -19.11 6.74
CA GLU A 4 6.97 -18.74 5.72
C GLU A 4 6.25 -17.91 4.98
N TYR A 5 6.59 -17.73 4.04
CA TYR A 5 5.57 -17.23 3.21
C TYR A 5 4.38 -18.10 3.31
N ASP A 6 3.20 -17.57 3.18
CA ASP A 6 2.06 -18.42 2.99
C ASP A 6 1.72 -18.46 1.52
N HIS A 7 1.05 -19.52 1.11
CA HIS A 7 0.74 -19.72 -0.30
C HIS A 7 -0.37 -18.81 -0.79
N ASP A 8 -1.06 -18.15 0.13
CA ASP A 8 -2.14 -17.26 -0.22
C ASP A 8 -1.64 -15.83 -0.43
N CYS A 9 -0.34 -15.65 -0.32
CA CYS A 9 0.26 -14.32 -0.47
C CYS A 9 1.41 -14.41 -1.46
N PRO A 10 1.11 -14.51 -2.78
CA PRO A 10 2.18 -14.64 -3.77
C PRO A 10 3.04 -13.40 -3.88
N PHE A 11 2.54 -12.24 -3.49
CA PHE A 11 3.37 -11.04 -3.46
C PHE A 11 2.76 -10.03 -2.52
N LYS A 12 3.56 -9.03 -2.18
CA LYS A 12 3.08 -7.88 -1.43
C LYS A 12 3.61 -6.62 -2.09
N ALA A 13 2.90 -5.54 -1.91
CA ALA A 13 3.25 -4.26 -2.52
C ALA A 13 3.18 -3.17 -1.47
N TYR A 14 4.05 -2.17 -1.63
CA TYR A 14 4.04 -1.00 -0.76
C TYR A 14 3.21 0.07 -1.43
N ILE A 15 2.05 0.36 -0.86
CA ILE A 15 1.11 1.32 -1.42
C ILE A 15 1.35 2.65 -0.73
N THR A 16 1.63 3.67 -1.53
CA THR A 16 2.05 4.98 -1.05
C THR A 16 1.02 6.03 -1.41
N ASN A 17 0.75 6.93 -0.46
CA ASN A 17 -0.11 8.07 -0.68
C ASN A 17 0.62 9.07 -1.57
N LEU A 18 0.15 9.25 -2.80
CA LEU A 18 0.84 10.09 -3.77
C LEU A 18 0.84 11.54 -3.37
N GLY A 19 -0.26 12.04 -2.84
CA GLY A 19 -0.31 13.44 -2.41
C GLY A 19 0.70 13.74 -1.32
N LYS A 20 0.80 12.86 -0.34
CA LYS A 20 1.80 13.03 0.70
C LYS A 20 3.21 12.92 0.16
N TYR A 21 3.42 12.00 -0.78
CA TYR A 21 4.72 11.84 -1.40
C TYR A 21 5.17 13.14 -2.08
N ASN A 22 4.23 13.79 -2.77
CA ASN A 22 4.53 15.07 -3.44
C ASN A 22 4.82 16.18 -2.43
N GLU A 23 4.39 16.03 -1.21
CA GLU A 23 4.67 16.98 -0.13
C GLU A 23 5.96 16.68 0.60
N GLY A 24 6.67 15.64 0.18
CA GLY A 24 7.92 15.26 0.81
C GLY A 24 7.78 14.27 1.94
N GLU A 25 6.62 13.65 2.09
CA GLU A 25 6.37 12.67 3.15
C GLU A 25 6.15 11.30 2.53
N LEU A 26 6.84 10.29 3.06
CA LEU A 26 6.63 8.93 2.61
C LEU A 26 5.63 8.26 3.55
N VAL A 27 4.39 8.18 3.10
CA VAL A 27 3.32 7.58 3.89
C VAL A 27 2.74 6.43 3.09
N GLY A 28 2.86 5.22 3.60
CA GLY A 28 2.37 4.06 2.89
C GLY A 28 2.38 2.83 3.78
N GLU A 29 2.04 1.71 3.19
CA GLU A 29 1.93 0.48 3.96
C GLU A 29 2.10 -0.71 3.02
N TRP A 30 2.72 -1.77 3.53
CA TRP A 30 2.82 -3.04 2.79
C TRP A 30 1.48 -3.74 2.82
N VAL A 31 1.04 -4.22 1.66
CA VAL A 31 -0.22 -4.95 1.52
C VAL A 31 0.07 -6.28 0.86
N LYS A 32 -0.41 -7.34 1.47
CA LYS A 32 -0.27 -8.69 0.93
C LYS A 32 -1.40 -8.95 -0.07
N PHE A 33 -1.06 -9.55 -1.19
CA PHE A 33 -2.03 -9.86 -2.24
C PHE A 33 -2.09 -11.37 -2.44
N PRO A 34 -3.25 -11.90 -2.75
CA PRO A 34 -4.52 -11.18 -2.93
C PRO A 34 -5.07 -10.64 -1.62
N THR A 35 -5.87 -9.59 -1.74
CA THR A 35 -6.49 -8.96 -0.59
C THR A 35 -7.96 -8.68 -0.90
N THR A 36 -8.73 -8.35 0.11
CA THR A 36 -10.14 -8.01 -0.09
C THR A 36 -10.27 -6.50 -0.21
N SER A 37 -11.39 -6.06 -0.79
CA SER A 37 -11.64 -4.63 -0.89
C SER A 37 -11.79 -4.00 0.49
N GLU A 38 -12.34 -4.74 1.45
CA GLU A 38 -12.46 -4.23 2.81
C GLU A 38 -11.10 -3.98 3.46
N ASP A 39 -10.20 -4.95 3.31
CA ASP A 39 -8.87 -4.81 3.90
C ASP A 39 -8.10 -3.70 3.21
N LEU A 40 -8.24 -3.60 1.89
CA LEU A 40 -7.56 -2.55 1.15
C LEU A 40 -8.08 -1.19 1.55
N GLN A 41 -9.38 -1.08 1.77
CA GLN A 41 -9.98 0.17 2.23
C GLN A 41 -9.39 0.60 3.58
N LYS A 42 -9.18 -0.35 4.48
CA LYS A 42 -8.59 -0.04 5.76
C LYS A 42 -7.16 0.47 5.61
N VAL A 43 -6.41 -0.10 4.67
CA VAL A 43 -5.07 0.38 4.37
C VAL A 43 -5.13 1.82 3.88
N PHE A 44 -6.03 2.09 2.94
CA PHE A 44 -6.18 3.45 2.42
C PHE A 44 -6.47 4.44 3.54
N GLU A 45 -7.32 4.06 4.47
CA GLU A 45 -7.61 4.95 5.60
C GLU A 45 -6.38 5.20 6.45
N ARG A 46 -5.59 4.15 6.69
CA ARG A 46 -4.40 4.28 7.53
C ARG A 46 -3.33 5.15 6.89
N ILE A 47 -3.23 5.14 5.57
CA ILE A 47 -2.23 5.95 4.87
C ILE A 47 -2.79 7.30 4.44
N GLY A 48 -4.01 7.62 4.86
CA GLY A 48 -4.56 8.96 4.66
C GLY A 48 -5.28 9.19 3.35
N ILE A 49 -5.53 8.15 2.57
CA ILE A 49 -6.34 8.29 1.35
C ILE A 49 -7.76 8.59 1.78
N GLY A 50 -8.32 9.65 1.21
CA GLY A 50 -9.64 10.13 1.59
C GLY A 50 -9.62 11.22 2.63
N SER A 51 -8.49 11.47 3.28
CA SER A 51 -8.35 12.60 4.16
C SER A 51 -8.04 13.85 3.34
N LYS A 52 -7.97 15.01 4.00
CA LYS A 52 -7.74 16.27 3.30
C LYS A 52 -6.47 16.92 3.78
N ASP A 53 -5.85 17.68 2.89
CA ASP A 53 -4.68 18.46 3.26
C ASP A 53 -5.12 19.77 3.92
N ASP A 54 -4.14 20.64 4.18
CA ASP A 54 -4.42 21.90 4.87
C ASP A 54 -5.27 22.86 4.05
N PHE A 55 -5.36 22.61 2.75
CA PHE A 55 -6.13 23.45 1.84
C PHE A 55 -7.49 22.84 1.51
N GLY A 56 -7.84 21.72 2.12
CA GLY A 56 -9.11 21.08 1.89
C GLY A 56 -9.15 20.18 0.69
N ASN A 57 -8.04 19.93 0.04
CA ASN A 57 -7.98 19.04 -1.11
C ASN A 57 -7.82 17.60 -0.64
N PRO A 58 -8.65 16.67 -1.11
CA PRO A 58 -8.56 15.29 -0.63
C PRO A 58 -7.36 14.57 -1.20
N TYR A 59 -6.80 13.66 -0.41
CA TYR A 59 -5.79 12.74 -0.87
C TYR A 59 -6.52 11.57 -1.51
N GLU A 60 -6.53 11.51 -2.83
CA GLU A 60 -7.27 10.48 -3.55
C GLU A 60 -6.38 9.54 -4.35
N GLU A 61 -5.12 9.91 -4.55
CA GLU A 61 -4.26 9.15 -5.43
C GLU A 61 -3.20 8.40 -4.65
N TRP A 62 -2.86 7.24 -5.16
CA TRP A 62 -1.86 6.38 -4.54
C TRP A 62 -1.11 5.67 -5.65
N PHE A 63 0.05 5.12 -5.30
CA PHE A 63 0.82 4.35 -6.27
C PHE A 63 1.59 3.27 -5.53
N ILE A 64 2.04 2.27 -6.28
CA ILE A 64 2.86 1.21 -5.73
C ILE A 64 4.31 1.62 -5.93
N SER A 65 5.01 1.85 -4.82
CA SER A 65 6.39 2.32 -4.87
C SER A 65 7.40 1.20 -4.71
N ASP A 66 6.96 0.03 -4.26
CA ASP A 66 7.85 -1.11 -4.12
C ASP A 66 7.00 -2.37 -4.07
N TYR A 67 7.62 -3.51 -4.32
CA TYR A 67 6.91 -4.77 -4.21
C TYR A 67 7.89 -5.88 -3.93
N ASP A 68 7.34 -6.99 -3.40
CA ASP A 68 8.13 -8.16 -3.05
C ASP A 68 7.34 -9.38 -3.48
N VAL A 69 7.97 -10.26 -4.22
CA VAL A 69 7.31 -11.42 -4.82
C VAL A 69 7.76 -12.67 -4.11
N TYR A 70 6.81 -13.57 -3.86
CA TYR A 70 7.14 -14.84 -3.27
C TYR A 70 8.19 -15.53 -4.13
N GLY A 71 9.22 -16.05 -3.47
CA GLY A 71 10.35 -16.60 -4.20
C GLY A 71 11.46 -15.60 -4.43
N GLY A 72 11.22 -14.35 -4.10
CA GLY A 72 12.28 -13.38 -3.94
C GLY A 72 12.67 -12.60 -5.16
N ARG A 73 12.04 -12.84 -6.30
CA ARG A 73 12.44 -12.04 -7.44
C ARG A 73 11.49 -12.20 -8.61
N LEU A 74 11.56 -11.22 -9.46
CA LEU A 74 10.92 -11.29 -10.75
C LEU A 74 11.90 -11.83 -11.76
N PRO A 75 11.41 -12.54 -12.76
CA PRO A 75 12.28 -12.97 -13.84
C PRO A 75 12.84 -11.78 -14.60
#